data_2811ee75351305d88ec6eb0a10744438
#
_entry.id   2811ee75351305d88ec6eb0a10744438
#
_cell.length_a   1.000
_cell.length_b   1.000
_cell.length_c   1.000
_cell.angle_alpha   90.00
_cell.angle_beta   90.00
_cell.angle_gamma   90.00
#
_symmetry.space_group_name_H-M   'P 1'
#
loop_
_entity.id
_entity.type
_entity.pdbx_description
1 polymer ?
#
loop_
_entity_poly.entity_id
_entity_poly.type
_entity_poly.pdbx_seq_one_letter_code
_entity_poly.pdbx_strand_id
1 'polypeptide(L)'
;MNNKRLVSMAVLLLLLIFPVSASMVSFLVIETGLSEESVTQYGSLWEGGLMDVFFDAGHIVTNSPIARMEKRPAEDLSGYIGVDFYEATRSGADYFVIGFLEFKNKDSHVPNAMIVKIYNTNTEKLIFERSFPAGTGRNLGEEYQIAKSAGQVIVSNMKGM
;
A
#
# COMPACT_ATOMS: atom_id res chain seq x y z
N MET A 1 42.69 29.25 -10.01
CA MET A 1 41.68 28.15 -9.97
C MET A 1 40.76 28.33 -11.17
N ASN A 2 40.68 27.34 -12.08
CA ASN A 2 40.05 27.52 -13.40
C ASN A 2 38.54 27.68 -13.27
N ASN A 3 37.96 28.80 -13.72
CA ASN A 3 36.52 29.12 -13.66
C ASN A 3 35.61 27.98 -14.17
N LYS A 4 36.11 27.18 -15.13
CA LYS A 4 35.41 26.00 -15.65
C LYS A 4 35.19 24.89 -14.57
N ARG A 5 36.14 24.71 -13.63
CA ARG A 5 36.04 23.74 -12.54
C ARG A 5 35.05 24.22 -11.46
N LEU A 6 35.00 25.52 -11.22
CA LEU A 6 34.09 26.14 -10.27
C LEU A 6 32.63 26.05 -10.77
N VAL A 7 32.40 26.31 -12.06
CA VAL A 7 31.09 26.17 -12.70
C VAL A 7 30.62 24.70 -12.71
N SER A 8 31.53 23.75 -13.02
CA SER A 8 31.21 22.32 -13.01
C SER A 8 30.84 21.81 -11.63
N MET A 9 31.53 22.29 -10.57
CA MET A 9 31.25 21.92 -9.20
C MET A 9 29.94 22.54 -8.68
N ALA A 10 29.62 23.77 -9.11
CA ALA A 10 28.34 24.42 -8.78
C ALA A 10 27.16 23.73 -9.46
N VAL A 11 27.29 23.29 -10.71
CA VAL A 11 26.24 22.51 -11.41
C VAL A 11 26.06 21.15 -10.77
N LEU A 12 27.13 20.47 -10.34
CA LEU A 12 27.06 19.20 -9.63
C LEU A 12 26.37 19.34 -8.27
N LEU A 13 26.61 20.44 -7.55
CA LEU A 13 25.94 20.72 -6.27
C LEU A 13 24.45 21.05 -6.44
N LEU A 14 24.09 21.73 -7.55
CA LEU A 14 22.69 22.04 -7.84
C LEU A 14 21.85 20.79 -8.17
N LEU A 15 22.46 19.74 -8.74
CA LEU A 15 21.81 18.46 -9.04
C LEU A 15 21.53 17.63 -7.79
N LEU A 16 22.14 17.96 -6.65
CA LEU A 16 21.93 17.27 -5.37
C LEU A 16 20.77 17.86 -4.54
N ILE A 17 20.12 18.93 -4.99
CA ILE A 17 19.08 19.64 -4.22
C ILE A 17 17.66 19.36 -4.76
N PHE A 18 17.43 18.27 -5.46
CA PHE A 18 16.05 17.83 -5.65
C PHE A 18 15.57 17.21 -4.33
N PRO A 19 14.64 17.85 -3.61
CA PRO A 19 14.03 17.21 -2.46
C PRO A 19 13.31 15.97 -2.99
N VAL A 20 13.84 14.79 -2.71
CA VAL A 20 13.04 13.57 -2.78
C VAL A 20 12.02 13.75 -1.67
N SER A 21 10.85 14.25 -2.00
CA SER A 21 9.75 14.34 -1.06
C SER A 21 9.25 12.91 -0.84
N ALA A 22 9.74 12.30 0.23
CA ALA A 22 9.23 11.02 0.68
C ALA A 22 7.80 11.23 1.16
N SER A 23 6.83 10.64 0.47
CA SER A 23 5.44 10.64 0.94
C SER A 23 5.29 9.64 2.07
N MET A 24 4.47 9.97 3.06
CA MET A 24 4.08 9.04 4.12
C MET A 24 2.81 8.29 3.69
N VAL A 25 2.88 6.97 3.74
CA VAL A 25 1.80 6.06 3.30
C VAL A 25 1.40 5.16 4.46
N SER A 26 0.12 5.20 4.83
CA SER A 26 -0.45 4.31 5.84
C SER A 26 -1.24 3.19 5.19
N PHE A 27 -1.03 1.97 5.65
CA PHE A 27 -1.65 0.76 5.14
C PHE A 27 -2.67 0.19 6.11
N LEU A 28 -3.79 -0.30 5.57
CA LEU A 28 -4.76 -1.13 6.25
C LEU A 28 -5.12 -2.31 5.36
N VAL A 29 -4.84 -3.53 5.80
CA VAL A 29 -5.26 -4.75 5.11
C VAL A 29 -6.45 -5.36 5.84
N ILE A 30 -7.46 -5.75 5.08
CA ILE A 30 -8.72 -6.31 5.58
C ILE A 30 -8.96 -7.63 4.87
N GLU A 31 -9.00 -8.70 5.62
CA GLU A 31 -9.45 -10.01 5.14
C GLU A 31 -10.98 -10.04 5.13
N THR A 32 -11.58 -10.35 3.96
CA THR A 32 -13.04 -10.40 3.80
C THR A 32 -13.52 -11.78 3.36
N GLY A 33 -14.69 -12.17 3.80
CA GLY A 33 -15.29 -13.48 3.47
C GLY A 33 -14.92 -14.61 4.43
N LEU A 34 -14.14 -14.35 5.46
CA LEU A 34 -13.75 -15.32 6.49
C LEU A 34 -14.64 -15.23 7.73
N SER A 35 -14.65 -16.30 8.54
CA SER A 35 -15.11 -16.21 9.93
C SER A 35 -14.07 -15.46 10.78
N GLU A 36 -14.51 -14.82 11.87
CA GLU A 36 -13.61 -14.08 12.78
C GLU A 36 -12.52 -14.97 13.39
N GLU A 37 -12.78 -16.27 13.55
CA GLU A 37 -11.84 -17.25 14.11
C GLU A 37 -10.79 -17.73 13.11
N SER A 38 -10.96 -17.45 11.81
CA SER A 38 -10.03 -17.90 10.77
C SER A 38 -8.71 -17.12 10.85
N VAL A 39 -7.60 -17.83 11.01
CA VAL A 39 -6.26 -17.25 10.98
C VAL A 39 -5.62 -17.59 9.65
N THR A 40 -5.24 -16.55 8.87
CA THR A 40 -4.50 -16.74 7.64
C THR A 40 -3.15 -16.03 7.70
N GLN A 41 -2.19 -16.52 6.93
CA GLN A 41 -0.88 -15.86 6.76
C GLN A 41 -0.91 -14.90 5.55
N TYR A 42 -1.97 -14.94 4.75
CA TYR A 42 -2.04 -14.18 3.50
C TYR A 42 -2.14 -12.67 3.72
N GLY A 43 -2.88 -12.23 4.75
CA GLY A 43 -2.99 -10.81 5.08
C GLY A 43 -1.63 -10.19 5.35
N SER A 44 -0.86 -10.75 6.27
CA SER A 44 0.49 -10.28 6.61
C SER A 44 1.46 -10.37 5.43
N LEU A 45 1.32 -11.40 4.60
CA LEU A 45 2.16 -11.61 3.43
C LEU A 45 1.89 -10.55 2.36
N TRP A 46 0.62 -10.25 2.08
CA TRP A 46 0.25 -9.21 1.13
C TRP A 46 0.61 -7.81 1.64
N GLU A 47 0.33 -7.53 2.91
CA GLU A 47 0.72 -6.28 3.55
C GLU A 47 2.23 -6.06 3.43
N GLY A 48 3.04 -7.04 3.88
CA GLY A 48 4.49 -6.97 3.82
C GLY A 48 5.02 -6.79 2.40
N GLY A 49 4.48 -7.54 1.44
CA GLY A 49 4.90 -7.45 0.03
C GLY A 49 4.59 -6.09 -0.61
N LEU A 50 3.45 -5.49 -0.29
CA LEU A 50 3.10 -4.14 -0.73
C LEU A 50 4.00 -3.10 -0.04
N MET A 51 4.12 -3.15 1.28
CA MET A 51 4.91 -2.19 2.07
C MET A 51 6.38 -2.18 1.66
N ASP A 52 6.98 -3.33 1.41
CA ASP A 52 8.37 -3.42 0.94
C ASP A 52 8.60 -2.61 -0.32
N VAL A 53 7.69 -2.73 -1.31
CA VAL A 53 7.84 -2.00 -2.59
C VAL A 53 7.68 -0.50 -2.40
N PHE A 54 6.76 -0.07 -1.54
CA PHE A 54 6.60 1.36 -1.23
C PHE A 54 7.83 1.90 -0.50
N PHE A 55 8.36 1.13 0.45
CA PHE A 55 9.60 1.48 1.14
C PHE A 55 10.80 1.56 0.18
N ASP A 56 10.98 0.55 -0.68
CA ASP A 56 12.03 0.53 -1.72
C ASP A 56 11.89 1.70 -2.71
N ALA A 57 10.68 2.20 -2.91
CA ALA A 57 10.41 3.39 -3.73
C ALA A 57 10.70 4.72 -3.01
N GLY A 58 11.10 4.68 -1.73
CA GLY A 58 11.48 5.85 -0.93
C GLY A 58 10.34 6.48 -0.14
N HIS A 59 9.19 5.79 0.00
CA HIS A 59 8.10 6.23 0.87
C HIS A 59 8.36 5.86 2.34
N ILE A 60 7.83 6.65 3.26
CA ILE A 60 7.71 6.27 4.67
C ILE A 60 6.42 5.46 4.81
N VAL A 61 6.53 4.23 5.28
CA VAL A 61 5.37 3.32 5.40
C VAL A 61 5.02 3.05 6.85
N THR A 62 3.72 3.05 7.14
CA THR A 62 3.13 2.64 8.42
C THR A 62 1.93 1.74 8.14
N ASN A 63 1.49 0.97 9.13
CA ASN A 63 0.31 0.11 9.00
C ASN A 63 -0.51 0.09 10.28
N SER A 64 -1.81 -0.12 10.11
CA SER A 64 -2.74 -0.53 11.16
C SER A 64 -2.76 -2.06 11.27
N PRO A 65 -3.18 -2.64 12.40
CA PRO A 65 -3.36 -4.08 12.51
C PRO A 65 -4.31 -4.63 11.45
N ILE A 66 -4.00 -5.82 10.91
CA ILE A 66 -4.84 -6.48 9.93
C ILE A 66 -6.22 -6.76 10.55
N ALA A 67 -7.23 -6.36 9.81
CA ALA A 67 -8.61 -6.52 10.22
C ALA A 67 -9.33 -7.65 9.48
N ARG A 68 -10.47 -8.06 10.01
CA ARG A 68 -11.35 -9.05 9.39
C ARG A 68 -12.77 -8.55 9.34
N MET A 69 -13.41 -8.79 8.23
CA MET A 69 -14.82 -8.46 8.01
C MET A 69 -15.51 -9.59 7.26
N GLU A 70 -16.73 -9.89 7.63
CA GLU A 70 -17.52 -10.88 6.86
C GLU A 70 -17.81 -10.39 5.44
N LYS A 71 -18.01 -9.07 5.28
CA LYS A 71 -18.28 -8.43 3.97
C LYS A 71 -17.60 -7.08 3.90
N ARG A 72 -17.22 -6.70 2.70
CA ARG A 72 -16.79 -5.33 2.43
C ARG A 72 -17.89 -4.34 2.79
N PRO A 73 -17.55 -3.19 3.40
CA PRO A 73 -18.51 -2.11 3.62
C PRO A 73 -18.98 -1.51 2.30
N ALA A 74 -20.19 -0.94 2.30
CA ALA A 74 -20.72 -0.23 1.12
C ALA A 74 -19.93 1.05 0.84
N GLU A 75 -19.44 1.71 1.89
CA GLU A 75 -18.60 2.90 1.83
C GLU A 75 -17.25 2.57 2.47
N ASP A 76 -16.16 2.72 1.71
CA ASP A 76 -14.83 2.32 2.14
C ASP A 76 -14.33 3.07 3.38
N LEU A 77 -14.58 4.37 3.48
CA LEU A 77 -14.13 5.20 4.60
C LEU A 77 -15.19 5.29 5.72
N SER A 78 -15.92 4.22 5.96
CA SER A 78 -16.94 4.16 7.02
C SER A 78 -16.53 3.25 8.18
N GLY A 79 -17.24 3.38 9.29
CA GLY A 79 -17.02 2.55 10.46
C GLY A 79 -15.58 2.65 10.98
N TYR A 80 -14.98 1.51 11.30
CA TYR A 80 -13.63 1.50 11.85
C TYR A 80 -12.55 1.84 10.81
N ILE A 81 -12.78 1.57 9.50
CA ILE A 81 -11.88 2.00 8.43
C ILE A 81 -11.77 3.53 8.41
N GLY A 82 -12.88 4.23 8.63
CA GLY A 82 -12.88 5.69 8.77
C GLY A 82 -12.07 6.17 9.98
N VAL A 83 -12.03 5.39 11.07
CA VAL A 83 -11.18 5.68 12.22
C VAL A 83 -9.70 5.56 11.85
N ASP A 84 -9.30 4.45 11.20
CA ASP A 84 -7.92 4.27 10.73
C ASP A 84 -7.50 5.33 9.71
N PHE A 85 -8.39 5.71 8.79
CA PHE A 85 -8.16 6.80 7.86
C PHE A 85 -7.91 8.13 8.58
N TYR A 86 -8.74 8.44 9.57
CA TYR A 86 -8.57 9.65 10.39
C TYR A 86 -7.25 9.65 11.15
N GLU A 87 -6.88 8.52 11.77
CA GLU A 87 -5.60 8.39 12.49
C GLU A 87 -4.41 8.51 11.52
N ALA A 88 -4.48 7.94 10.33
CA ALA A 88 -3.47 8.10 9.29
C ALA A 88 -3.30 9.57 8.88
N THR A 89 -4.42 10.28 8.65
CA THR A 89 -4.42 11.71 8.32
C THR A 89 -3.80 12.53 9.45
N ARG A 90 -4.18 12.24 10.68
CA ARG A 90 -3.67 12.92 11.88
C ARG A 90 -2.19 12.69 12.14
N SER A 91 -1.68 11.52 11.74
CA SER A 91 -0.26 11.16 11.80
C SER A 91 0.58 11.77 10.68
N GLY A 92 -0.06 12.49 9.73
CA GLY A 92 0.60 13.17 8.62
C GLY A 92 0.82 12.28 7.39
N ALA A 93 0.10 11.17 7.26
CA ALA A 93 0.14 10.39 6.04
C ALA A 93 -0.42 11.19 4.85
N ASP A 94 0.27 11.14 3.71
CA ASP A 94 -0.19 11.74 2.45
C ASP A 94 -1.19 10.83 1.73
N TYR A 95 -1.01 9.52 1.92
CA TYR A 95 -1.85 8.50 1.30
C TYR A 95 -2.27 7.44 2.30
N PHE A 96 -3.51 6.99 2.14
CA PHE A 96 -4.07 5.86 2.86
C PHE A 96 -4.39 4.73 1.89
N VAL A 97 -3.75 3.59 2.09
CA VAL A 97 -3.89 2.40 1.24
C VAL A 97 -4.75 1.38 1.95
N ILE A 98 -5.88 1.02 1.35
CA ILE A 98 -6.74 -0.07 1.83
C ILE A 98 -6.54 -1.26 0.90
N GLY A 99 -6.20 -2.41 1.47
CA GLY A 99 -6.16 -3.68 0.77
C GLY A 99 -7.28 -4.60 1.25
N PHE A 100 -8.26 -4.90 0.39
CA PHE A 100 -9.27 -5.92 0.67
C PHE A 100 -8.80 -7.26 0.11
N LEU A 101 -8.40 -8.16 0.98
CA LEU A 101 -8.04 -9.53 0.64
C LEU A 101 -9.28 -10.40 0.70
N GLU A 102 -9.80 -10.76 -0.48
CA GLU A 102 -11.08 -11.46 -0.59
C GLU A 102 -10.92 -12.97 -0.58
N PHE A 103 -11.72 -13.63 0.25
CA PHE A 103 -11.86 -15.09 0.29
C PHE A 103 -13.23 -15.46 -0.25
N LYS A 104 -13.30 -16.56 -1.00
CA LYS A 104 -14.51 -16.97 -1.71
C LYS A 104 -15.66 -17.34 -0.77
N ASN A 105 -15.34 -17.94 0.37
CA ASN A 105 -16.29 -18.35 1.41
C ASN A 105 -15.56 -18.53 2.74
N LYS A 106 -16.33 -18.74 3.81
CA LYS A 106 -15.82 -18.85 5.19
C LYS A 106 -14.83 -20.01 5.43
N ASP A 107 -14.88 -21.03 4.59
CA ASP A 107 -14.01 -22.22 4.68
C ASP A 107 -12.79 -22.12 3.75
N SER A 108 -12.68 -21.04 3.00
CA SER A 108 -11.53 -20.82 2.12
C SER A 108 -10.30 -20.51 2.94
N HIS A 109 -9.23 -21.26 2.72
CA HIS A 109 -7.92 -20.99 3.32
C HIS A 109 -6.99 -20.19 2.39
N VAL A 110 -7.44 -19.94 1.15
CA VAL A 110 -6.67 -19.25 0.11
C VAL A 110 -7.53 -18.11 -0.44
N PRO A 111 -6.99 -16.89 -0.52
CA PRO A 111 -7.70 -15.76 -1.09
C PRO A 111 -7.85 -15.93 -2.61
N ASN A 112 -8.77 -15.18 -3.20
CA ASN A 112 -8.96 -15.18 -4.65
C ASN A 112 -8.63 -13.83 -5.31
N ALA A 113 -8.66 -12.75 -4.55
CA ALA A 113 -8.32 -11.43 -5.03
C ALA A 113 -7.78 -10.53 -3.92
N MET A 114 -6.92 -9.59 -4.31
CA MET A 114 -6.53 -8.44 -3.51
C MET A 114 -6.98 -7.18 -4.23
N ILE A 115 -7.92 -6.44 -3.66
CA ILE A 115 -8.39 -5.17 -4.19
C ILE A 115 -7.68 -4.07 -3.42
N VAL A 116 -6.87 -3.27 -4.11
CA VAL A 116 -6.14 -2.16 -3.51
C VAL A 116 -6.79 -0.85 -3.92
N LYS A 117 -7.06 -0.01 -2.92
CA LYS A 117 -7.56 1.35 -3.07
C LYS A 117 -6.61 2.32 -2.39
N ILE A 118 -6.36 3.46 -3.01
CA ILE A 118 -5.53 4.52 -2.43
C ILE A 118 -6.33 5.80 -2.38
N TYR A 119 -6.35 6.39 -1.21
CA TYR A 119 -6.95 7.67 -0.93
C TYR A 119 -5.87 8.72 -0.66
N ASN A 120 -6.04 9.91 -1.22
CA ASN A 120 -5.29 11.08 -0.78
C ASN A 120 -5.92 11.57 0.53
N THR A 121 -5.14 11.64 1.60
CA THR A 121 -5.65 11.96 2.94
C THR A 121 -6.11 13.41 3.08
N ASN A 122 -5.50 14.33 2.32
CA ASN A 122 -5.84 15.75 2.38
C ASN A 122 -7.16 16.07 1.66
N THR A 123 -7.50 15.30 0.62
CA THR A 123 -8.68 15.55 -0.22
C THR A 123 -9.78 14.51 -0.02
N GLU A 124 -9.49 13.42 0.71
CA GLU A 124 -10.35 12.25 0.93
C GLU A 124 -10.78 11.55 -0.38
N LYS A 125 -10.10 11.86 -1.49
CA LYS A 125 -10.46 11.32 -2.80
C LYS A 125 -9.74 10.01 -3.06
N LEU A 126 -10.50 9.06 -3.59
CA LEU A 126 -9.95 7.86 -4.21
C LEU A 126 -9.14 8.27 -5.44
N ILE A 127 -7.86 7.93 -5.46
CA ILE A 127 -6.94 8.25 -6.57
C ILE A 127 -6.50 7.00 -7.34
N PHE A 128 -6.66 5.81 -6.74
CA PHE A 128 -6.31 4.55 -7.39
C PHE A 128 -7.21 3.43 -6.88
N GLU A 129 -7.66 2.56 -7.80
CA GLU A 129 -8.32 1.30 -7.46
C GLU A 129 -7.93 0.23 -8.48
N ARG A 130 -7.52 -0.93 -8.00
CA ARG A 130 -7.23 -2.09 -8.85
C ARG A 130 -7.37 -3.41 -8.09
N SER A 131 -7.89 -4.42 -8.81
CA SER A 131 -7.91 -5.80 -8.34
C SER A 131 -6.72 -6.56 -8.91
N PHE A 132 -6.07 -7.37 -8.07
CA PHE A 132 -4.98 -8.28 -8.41
C PHE A 132 -5.39 -9.71 -8.05
N PRO A 133 -4.99 -10.72 -8.82
CA PRO A 133 -5.20 -12.11 -8.44
C PRO A 133 -4.39 -12.41 -7.17
N ALA A 134 -5.02 -13.07 -6.21
CA ALA A 134 -4.38 -13.53 -4.98
C ALA A 134 -4.55 -15.04 -4.81
N GLY A 135 -3.71 -15.67 -4.00
CA GLY A 135 -3.76 -17.11 -3.77
C GLY A 135 -3.35 -17.95 -4.98
N THR A 136 -2.63 -17.36 -5.91
CA THR A 136 -2.19 -18.04 -7.15
C THR A 136 -0.76 -18.56 -7.09
N GLY A 137 -0.02 -18.18 -6.04
CA GLY A 137 1.33 -18.70 -5.78
C GLY A 137 1.28 -20.17 -5.34
N ARG A 138 2.22 -20.97 -5.82
CA ARG A 138 2.35 -22.41 -5.46
C ARG A 138 2.76 -22.60 -3.98
N ASN A 139 3.31 -21.56 -3.39
CA ASN A 139 3.70 -21.48 -1.97
C ASN A 139 3.67 -20.02 -1.50
N LEU A 140 3.82 -19.81 -0.21
CA LEU A 140 3.80 -18.46 0.40
C LEU A 140 4.89 -17.53 -0.13
N GLY A 141 6.06 -18.06 -0.50
CA GLY A 141 7.14 -17.26 -1.07
C GLY A 141 6.80 -16.72 -2.46
N GLU A 142 6.17 -17.53 -3.31
CA GLU A 142 5.69 -17.08 -4.63
C GLU A 142 4.53 -16.09 -4.47
N GLU A 143 3.62 -16.33 -3.54
CA GLU A 143 2.53 -15.39 -3.26
C GLU A 143 3.06 -14.02 -2.80
N TYR A 144 4.11 -14.02 -1.98
CA TYR A 144 4.80 -12.78 -1.60
C TYR A 144 5.39 -12.03 -2.81
N GLN A 145 5.96 -12.75 -3.79
CA GLN A 145 6.45 -12.11 -5.01
C GLN A 145 5.30 -11.56 -5.87
N ILE A 146 4.14 -12.21 -5.85
CA ILE A 146 2.93 -11.69 -6.50
C ILE A 146 2.49 -10.38 -5.82
N ALA A 147 2.48 -10.32 -4.50
CA ALA A 147 2.18 -9.10 -3.75
C ALA A 147 3.18 -7.97 -4.07
N LYS A 148 4.48 -8.27 -4.12
CA LYS A 148 5.51 -7.29 -4.55
C LYS A 148 5.28 -6.82 -5.98
N SER A 149 4.94 -7.69 -6.90
CA SER A 149 4.63 -7.33 -8.29
C SER A 149 3.41 -6.40 -8.38
N ALA A 150 2.38 -6.66 -7.57
CA ALA A 150 1.23 -5.76 -7.45
C ALA A 150 1.66 -4.39 -6.92
N GLY A 151 2.49 -4.33 -5.88
CA GLY A 151 3.06 -3.11 -5.33
C GLY A 151 3.82 -2.30 -6.38
N GLN A 152 4.64 -2.94 -7.21
CA GLN A 152 5.38 -2.28 -8.30
C GLN A 152 4.44 -1.61 -9.31
N VAL A 153 3.35 -2.28 -9.68
CA VAL A 153 2.33 -1.70 -10.55
C VAL A 153 1.69 -0.47 -9.90
N ILE A 154 1.36 -0.54 -8.61
CA ILE A 154 0.74 0.55 -7.87
C ILE A 154 1.67 1.76 -7.82
N VAL A 155 2.90 1.58 -7.33
CA VAL A 155 3.90 2.66 -7.20
C VAL A 155 4.23 3.30 -8.56
N SER A 156 4.28 2.52 -9.65
CA SER A 156 4.50 3.07 -10.99
C SER A 156 3.36 4.00 -11.42
N ASN A 157 2.13 3.70 -11.05
CA ASN A 157 0.98 4.56 -11.35
C ASN A 157 0.94 5.82 -10.47
N MET A 158 1.41 5.74 -9.21
CA MET A 158 1.47 6.91 -8.33
C MET A 158 2.48 7.96 -8.79
N LYS A 159 3.56 7.56 -9.48
CA LYS A 159 4.56 8.52 -10.04
C LYS A 159 4.00 9.41 -11.14
N GLY A 160 2.85 9.12 -11.68
CA GLY A 160 2.16 9.90 -12.71
C GLY A 160 1.05 10.80 -12.18
N MET A 161 0.81 10.82 -10.87
CA MET A 161 -0.18 11.63 -10.16
C MET A 161 0.48 12.80 -9.45
#